data_b303e78562fc2e14bdce1b70bcf8e144
#
_entry.id   b303e78562fc2e14bdce1b70bcf8e144
#
_cell.length_a   1.000
_cell.length_b   1.000
_cell.length_c   1.000
_cell.angle_alpha   90.00
_cell.angle_beta   90.00
_cell.angle_gamma   90.00
#
_symmetry.space_group_name_H-M   'P 1'
#
loop_
_entity.id
_entity.type
_entity.pdbx_description
1 polymer ?
#
loop_
_entity_poly.entity_id
_entity_poly.type
_entity_poly.pdbx_seq_one_letter_code
_entity_poly.pdbx_strand_id
1 'polypeptide(L)'
;MQVIEFIAAQAASLAATRRKIHAHPELGFEEIRTADLVAQKLTEWGIPVHRGLGGTGVVGIVKNGSSQRAIGLRADMDALPMQEFNTFAHASQHDGKMHACGHDGHVAMLLAAAQYLAQHRNFDGTVVLIFQPAEESGGGAREMLRDGLLEKFPMQAVFGMHNWPGLPVGSFAASPGPVMASSNE
;
A
#
# COMPACT_ATOMS: atom_id res chain seq x y z
N MET A 1 -0.63 -3.64 -22.35
CA MET A 1 0.36 -4.27 -21.43
C MET A 1 -0.19 -5.62 -21.01
N GLN A 2 0.62 -6.69 -21.08
CA GLN A 2 0.17 -8.03 -20.65
C GLN A 2 0.33 -8.13 -19.13
N VAL A 3 -0.74 -8.48 -18.43
CA VAL A 3 -0.71 -8.73 -16.98
C VAL A 3 0.04 -10.04 -16.72
N ILE A 4 0.90 -10.06 -15.70
CA ILE A 4 1.60 -11.28 -15.28
C ILE A 4 0.57 -12.34 -14.89
N GLU A 5 0.62 -13.53 -15.51
CA GLU A 5 -0.37 -14.60 -15.32
C GLU A 5 -0.61 -14.94 -13.85
N PHE A 6 0.45 -15.00 -13.04
CA PHE A 6 0.34 -15.24 -11.61
C PHE A 6 -0.58 -14.20 -10.93
N ILE A 7 -0.42 -12.92 -11.25
CA ILE A 7 -1.24 -11.83 -10.67
C ILE A 7 -2.66 -11.89 -11.23
N ALA A 8 -2.82 -12.17 -12.53
CA ALA A 8 -4.13 -12.34 -13.14
C ALA A 8 -4.94 -13.48 -12.48
N ALA A 9 -4.29 -14.59 -12.16
CA ALA A 9 -4.92 -15.70 -11.45
C ALA A 9 -5.38 -15.35 -10.03
N GLN A 10 -4.79 -14.32 -9.40
CA GLN A 10 -5.15 -13.83 -8.06
C GLN A 10 -6.22 -12.73 -8.09
N ALA A 11 -6.70 -12.30 -9.25
CA ALA A 11 -7.57 -11.12 -9.39
C ALA A 11 -8.81 -11.16 -8.48
N ALA A 12 -9.48 -12.32 -8.37
CA ALA A 12 -10.65 -12.48 -7.50
C ALA A 12 -10.31 -12.32 -6.00
N SER A 13 -9.20 -12.91 -5.56
CA SER A 13 -8.72 -12.80 -4.17
C SER A 13 -8.27 -11.39 -3.82
N LEU A 14 -7.59 -10.70 -4.75
CA LEU A 14 -7.17 -9.32 -4.59
C LEU A 14 -8.37 -8.37 -4.52
N ALA A 15 -9.36 -8.58 -5.40
CA ALA A 15 -10.61 -7.83 -5.36
C ALA A 15 -11.37 -8.03 -4.05
N ALA A 16 -11.41 -9.27 -3.53
CA ALA A 16 -12.02 -9.57 -2.23
C ALA A 16 -11.28 -8.87 -1.08
N THR A 17 -9.95 -8.86 -1.12
CA THR A 17 -9.12 -8.16 -0.15
C THR A 17 -9.38 -6.65 -0.18
N ARG A 18 -9.36 -6.03 -1.37
CA ARG A 18 -9.70 -4.62 -1.54
C ARG A 18 -11.08 -4.28 -0.99
N ARG A 19 -12.11 -5.07 -1.37
CA ARG A 19 -13.50 -4.87 -0.90
C ARG A 19 -13.65 -5.01 0.61
N LYS A 20 -12.88 -5.89 1.24
CA LYS A 20 -12.85 -6.04 2.69
C LYS A 20 -12.29 -4.79 3.37
N ILE A 21 -11.23 -4.20 2.83
CA ILE A 21 -10.66 -2.94 3.33
C ILE A 21 -11.67 -1.81 3.10
N HIS A 22 -12.24 -1.72 1.90
CA HIS A 22 -13.21 -0.69 1.52
C HIS A 22 -14.44 -0.66 2.44
N ALA A 23 -14.97 -1.83 2.79
CA ALA A 23 -16.12 -1.94 3.68
C ALA A 23 -15.82 -1.52 5.14
N HIS A 24 -14.55 -1.45 5.51
CA HIS A 24 -14.12 -1.11 6.86
C HIS A 24 -13.03 -0.03 6.86
N PRO A 25 -13.34 1.19 6.37
CA PRO A 25 -12.40 2.28 6.31
C PRO A 25 -11.97 2.75 7.71
N GLU A 26 -10.70 3.01 7.86
CA GLU A 26 -10.07 3.52 9.08
C GLU A 26 -9.33 4.82 8.76
N LEU A 27 -9.45 5.82 9.63
CA LEU A 27 -8.79 7.12 9.44
C LEU A 27 -7.31 7.05 9.78
N GLY A 28 -6.57 8.10 9.42
CA GLY A 28 -5.15 8.20 9.69
C GLY A 28 -4.78 7.93 11.15
N PHE A 29 -3.80 7.06 11.38
CA PHE A 29 -3.35 6.51 12.66
C PHE A 29 -4.36 5.59 13.39
N GLU A 30 -5.51 5.30 12.78
CA GLU A 30 -6.50 4.35 13.29
C GLU A 30 -6.54 3.04 12.47
N GLU A 31 -5.64 2.83 11.51
CA GLU A 31 -5.65 1.74 10.51
C GLU A 31 -5.24 0.37 11.12
N ILE A 32 -5.81 0.03 12.27
CA ILE A 32 -5.45 -1.19 13.02
C ILE A 32 -5.82 -2.46 12.26
N ARG A 33 -7.06 -2.54 11.74
CA ARG A 33 -7.55 -3.72 11.00
C ARG A 33 -6.83 -3.89 9.68
N THR A 34 -6.59 -2.79 8.98
CA THR A 34 -5.86 -2.77 7.71
C THR A 34 -4.42 -3.21 7.92
N ALA A 35 -3.74 -2.67 8.95
CA ALA A 35 -2.40 -3.07 9.33
C ALA A 35 -2.31 -4.55 9.74
N ASP A 36 -3.30 -5.06 10.50
CA ASP A 36 -3.38 -6.47 10.88
C ASP A 36 -3.55 -7.38 9.66
N LEU A 37 -4.45 -7.02 8.74
CA LEU A 37 -4.67 -7.77 7.50
C LEU A 37 -3.39 -7.81 6.64
N VAL A 38 -2.71 -6.68 6.49
CA VAL A 38 -1.44 -6.59 5.76
C VAL A 38 -0.39 -7.48 6.42
N ALA A 39 -0.16 -7.32 7.72
CA ALA A 39 0.83 -8.09 8.47
C ALA A 39 0.55 -9.59 8.40
N GLN A 40 -0.71 -10.00 8.53
CA GLN A 40 -1.13 -11.40 8.39
C GLN A 40 -0.77 -11.95 7.01
N LYS A 41 -1.15 -11.26 5.93
CA LYS A 41 -0.87 -11.72 4.56
C LYS A 41 0.62 -11.81 4.27
N LEU A 42 1.40 -10.83 4.67
CA LEU A 42 2.85 -10.88 4.51
C LEU A 42 3.45 -12.06 5.26
N THR A 43 3.01 -12.33 6.48
CA THR A 43 3.44 -13.46 7.30
C THR A 43 3.07 -14.80 6.66
N GLU A 44 1.85 -14.94 6.13
CA GLU A 44 1.38 -16.12 5.39
C GLU A 44 2.27 -16.45 4.18
N TRP A 45 2.87 -15.43 3.55
CA TRP A 45 3.80 -15.60 2.43
C TRP A 45 5.27 -15.71 2.84
N GLY A 46 5.55 -15.82 4.13
CA GLY A 46 6.91 -15.94 4.67
C GLY A 46 7.75 -14.68 4.53
N ILE A 47 7.11 -13.52 4.45
CA ILE A 47 7.79 -12.21 4.38
C ILE A 47 7.98 -11.72 5.82
N PRO A 48 9.23 -11.41 6.26
CA PRO A 48 9.48 -10.75 7.54
C PRO A 48 8.72 -9.44 7.65
N VAL A 49 8.03 -9.23 8.79
CA VAL A 49 7.16 -8.08 9.04
C VAL A 49 7.67 -7.27 10.22
N HIS A 50 7.70 -5.95 10.05
CA HIS A 50 7.96 -4.96 11.10
C HIS A 50 6.75 -4.05 11.21
N ARG A 51 6.30 -3.78 12.42
CA ARG A 51 5.09 -2.99 12.70
C ARG A 51 5.40 -1.81 13.62
N GLY A 52 4.51 -0.84 13.59
CA GLY A 52 4.50 0.26 14.53
C GLY A 52 5.27 1.50 14.11
N LEU A 53 5.89 1.54 12.91
CA LEU A 53 6.48 2.77 12.40
C LEU A 53 5.35 3.75 12.03
N GLY A 54 5.40 4.96 12.55
CA GLY A 54 4.30 5.92 12.41
C GLY A 54 3.00 5.41 13.05
N GLY A 55 3.09 4.62 14.13
CA GLY A 55 1.94 4.07 14.85
C GLY A 55 1.38 2.79 14.23
N THR A 56 0.66 2.87 13.13
CA THR A 56 -0.01 1.72 12.48
C THR A 56 0.74 1.19 11.25
N GLY A 57 1.83 1.82 10.82
CA GLY A 57 2.60 1.43 9.65
C GLY A 57 3.16 0.00 9.71
N VAL A 58 3.20 -0.64 8.55
CA VAL A 58 3.72 -2.01 8.37
C VAL A 58 4.81 -2.00 7.31
N VAL A 59 5.92 -2.67 7.60
CA VAL A 59 7.02 -2.86 6.64
C VAL A 59 7.29 -4.33 6.46
N GLY A 60 7.33 -4.79 5.19
CA GLY A 60 7.72 -6.14 4.80
C GLY A 60 9.06 -6.14 4.05
N ILE A 61 9.85 -7.21 4.20
CA ILE A 61 11.17 -7.31 3.55
C ILE A 61 11.23 -8.54 2.66
N VAL A 62 11.45 -8.33 1.37
CA VAL A 62 11.72 -9.42 0.42
C VAL A 62 13.14 -9.26 -0.08
N LYS A 63 14.02 -10.20 0.30
CA LYS A 63 15.44 -10.20 -0.10
C LYS A 63 15.74 -11.41 -0.96
N ASN A 64 16.50 -11.20 -2.02
CA ASN A 64 17.06 -12.28 -2.85
C ASN A 64 18.45 -11.91 -3.35
N GLY A 65 19.32 -12.93 -3.52
CA GLY A 65 20.70 -12.74 -3.97
C GLY A 65 21.60 -12.07 -2.95
N SER A 66 22.70 -11.49 -3.45
CA SER A 66 23.79 -10.93 -2.63
C SER A 66 23.95 -9.41 -2.72
N SER A 67 23.27 -8.76 -3.63
CA SER A 67 23.35 -7.32 -3.82
C SER A 67 22.89 -6.56 -2.58
N GLN A 68 23.59 -5.47 -2.26
CA GLN A 68 23.23 -4.55 -1.18
C GLN A 68 22.24 -3.44 -1.65
N ARG A 69 21.83 -3.47 -2.91
CA ARG A 69 20.85 -2.51 -3.43
C ARG A 69 19.45 -2.83 -2.88
N ALA A 70 18.72 -1.77 -2.56
CA ALA A 70 17.35 -1.88 -2.09
C ALA A 70 16.46 -0.80 -2.70
N ILE A 71 15.20 -1.14 -2.94
CA ILE A 71 14.14 -0.20 -3.32
C ILE A 71 12.96 -0.34 -2.38
N GLY A 72 12.25 0.76 -2.15
CA GLY A 72 10.96 0.76 -1.47
C GLY A 72 9.80 0.74 -2.46
N LEU A 73 8.77 -0.04 -2.14
CA LEU A 73 7.46 0.04 -2.78
C LEU A 73 6.46 0.48 -1.73
N ARG A 74 5.72 1.55 -2.00
CA ARG A 74 4.84 2.22 -1.02
C ARG A 74 3.39 2.16 -1.43
N ALA A 75 2.53 1.86 -0.47
CA ALA A 75 1.09 2.09 -0.50
C ALA A 75 0.66 2.77 0.81
N ASP A 76 -0.29 3.68 0.71
CA ASP A 76 -0.99 4.28 1.85
C ASP A 76 -2.17 3.41 2.29
N MET A 77 -2.67 3.60 3.52
CA MET A 77 -3.68 2.71 4.10
C MET A 77 -4.95 3.42 4.58
N ASP A 78 -4.88 4.72 4.84
CA ASP A 78 -5.93 5.49 5.48
C ASP A 78 -7.12 5.81 4.57
N ALA A 79 -8.26 6.08 5.19
CA ALA A 79 -9.50 6.53 4.58
C ALA A 79 -9.78 7.99 4.91
N LEU A 80 -10.79 8.56 4.27
CA LEU A 80 -11.25 9.93 4.45
C LEU A 80 -12.44 10.04 5.42
N PRO A 81 -12.53 11.11 6.21
CA PRO A 81 -13.67 11.41 7.08
C PRO A 81 -14.84 11.99 6.29
N MET A 82 -15.46 11.15 5.45
CA MET A 82 -16.60 11.55 4.62
C MET A 82 -17.61 10.41 4.49
N GLN A 83 -18.88 10.76 4.32
CA GLN A 83 -19.96 9.79 4.16
C GLN A 83 -19.92 9.16 2.77
N GLU A 84 -19.98 7.84 2.71
CA GLU A 84 -20.18 7.11 1.46
C GLU A 84 -21.69 7.00 1.16
N PHE A 85 -22.08 7.30 -0.10
CA PHE A 85 -23.44 7.19 -0.60
C PHE A 85 -23.63 6.07 -1.64
N ASN A 86 -22.61 5.26 -1.86
CA ASN A 86 -22.70 4.10 -2.74
C ASN A 86 -23.59 3.00 -2.13
N THR A 87 -24.20 2.18 -3.00
CA THR A 87 -25.12 1.12 -2.59
C THR A 87 -24.65 -0.29 -2.96
N PHE A 88 -23.43 -0.45 -3.43
CA PHE A 88 -22.88 -1.78 -3.72
C PHE A 88 -22.55 -2.55 -2.43
N ALA A 89 -22.48 -3.87 -2.53
CA ALA A 89 -22.38 -4.77 -1.39
C ALA A 89 -21.14 -4.58 -0.48
N HIS A 90 -20.11 -3.89 -0.96
CA HIS A 90 -18.88 -3.60 -0.22
C HIS A 90 -18.73 -2.11 0.13
N ALA A 91 -19.80 -1.33 0.07
CA ALA A 91 -19.80 0.04 0.58
C ALA A 91 -19.41 0.07 2.06
N SER A 92 -18.92 1.21 2.52
CA SER A 92 -18.51 1.42 3.90
C SER A 92 -19.59 0.99 4.89
N GLN A 93 -19.20 0.25 5.91
CA GLN A 93 -20.06 -0.14 7.04
C GLN A 93 -19.85 0.79 8.25
N HIS A 94 -19.16 1.92 8.05
CA HIS A 94 -18.83 2.88 9.10
C HIS A 94 -19.27 4.28 8.67
N ASP A 95 -20.28 4.81 9.34
CA ASP A 95 -20.79 6.15 9.05
C ASP A 95 -19.68 7.20 9.13
N GLY A 96 -19.65 8.11 8.16
CA GLY A 96 -18.71 9.20 8.10
C GLY A 96 -17.26 8.80 7.73
N LYS A 97 -17.03 7.57 7.28
CA LYS A 97 -15.71 7.11 6.80
C LYS A 97 -15.85 6.43 5.44
N MET A 98 -14.93 6.74 4.50
CA MET A 98 -14.93 6.18 3.15
C MET A 98 -13.52 6.10 2.56
N HIS A 99 -13.19 5.01 1.89
CA HIS A 99 -12.01 4.93 1.02
C HIS A 99 -12.25 5.67 -0.32
N ALA A 100 -12.39 7.01 -0.26
CA ALA A 100 -12.69 7.82 -1.43
C ALA A 100 -11.46 8.14 -2.29
N CYS A 101 -10.26 8.07 -1.72
CA CYS A 101 -9.00 8.27 -2.45
C CYS A 101 -8.48 6.98 -3.11
N GLY A 102 -8.98 5.80 -2.70
CA GLY A 102 -8.64 4.52 -3.31
C GLY A 102 -7.44 3.80 -2.68
N HIS A 103 -7.05 4.17 -1.47
CA HIS A 103 -5.94 3.54 -0.73
C HIS A 103 -6.19 2.05 -0.46
N ASP A 104 -7.45 1.60 -0.36
CA ASP A 104 -7.85 0.19 -0.37
C ASP A 104 -7.33 -0.56 -1.61
N GLY A 105 -7.33 0.09 -2.76
CA GLY A 105 -6.75 -0.41 -4.00
C GLY A 105 -5.22 -0.41 -3.97
N HIS A 106 -4.60 0.64 -3.43
CA HIS A 106 -3.13 0.73 -3.30
C HIS A 106 -2.58 -0.40 -2.42
N VAL A 107 -3.21 -0.66 -1.27
CA VAL A 107 -2.87 -1.79 -0.40
C VAL A 107 -2.99 -3.12 -1.15
N ALA A 108 -4.09 -3.34 -1.87
CA ALA A 108 -4.29 -4.58 -2.64
C ALA A 108 -3.23 -4.76 -3.74
N MET A 109 -2.85 -3.68 -4.45
CA MET A 109 -1.80 -3.72 -5.46
C MET A 109 -0.43 -4.04 -4.86
N LEU A 110 -0.06 -3.44 -3.73
CA LEU A 110 1.21 -3.72 -3.08
C LEU A 110 1.25 -5.14 -2.49
N LEU A 111 0.14 -5.64 -1.96
CA LEU A 111 0.02 -7.04 -1.53
C LEU A 111 0.20 -8.02 -2.70
N ALA A 112 -0.37 -7.70 -3.88
CA ALA A 112 -0.16 -8.52 -5.09
C ALA A 112 1.32 -8.58 -5.50
N ALA A 113 1.99 -7.43 -5.51
CA ALA A 113 3.42 -7.34 -5.78
C ALA A 113 4.25 -8.11 -4.73
N ALA A 114 3.90 -7.98 -3.46
CA ALA A 114 4.56 -8.68 -2.36
C ALA A 114 4.50 -10.21 -2.53
N GLN A 115 3.31 -10.74 -2.81
CA GLN A 115 3.10 -12.17 -3.03
C GLN A 115 3.90 -12.68 -4.23
N TYR A 116 3.85 -11.95 -5.34
CA TYR A 116 4.63 -12.27 -6.54
C TYR A 116 6.13 -12.32 -6.26
N LEU A 117 6.67 -11.27 -5.65
CA LEU A 117 8.10 -11.15 -5.35
C LEU A 117 8.58 -12.21 -4.35
N ALA A 118 7.77 -12.57 -3.36
CA ALA A 118 8.09 -13.61 -2.40
C ALA A 118 8.21 -15.00 -3.05
N GLN A 119 7.37 -15.29 -4.05
CA GLN A 119 7.34 -16.59 -4.70
C GLN A 119 8.33 -16.72 -5.86
N HIS A 120 8.53 -15.68 -6.66
CA HIS A 120 9.33 -15.77 -7.88
C HIS A 120 10.79 -15.35 -7.69
N ARG A 121 11.06 -14.39 -6.83
CA ARG A 121 12.42 -13.94 -6.43
C ARG A 121 13.39 -13.75 -7.60
N ASN A 122 12.92 -13.24 -8.74
CA ASN A 122 13.69 -13.06 -9.97
C ASN A 122 14.44 -11.72 -10.00
N PHE A 123 15.06 -11.33 -8.88
CA PHE A 123 15.82 -10.10 -8.71
C PHE A 123 17.04 -10.34 -7.79
N ASP A 124 17.99 -9.40 -7.77
CA ASP A 124 19.15 -9.41 -6.88
C ASP A 124 19.18 -8.11 -6.06
N GLY A 125 18.86 -8.23 -4.77
CA GLY A 125 18.76 -7.10 -3.84
C GLY A 125 17.65 -7.25 -2.82
N THR A 126 17.14 -6.12 -2.35
CA THR A 126 16.06 -6.06 -1.35
C THR A 126 14.91 -5.19 -1.83
N VAL A 127 13.69 -5.67 -1.67
CA VAL A 127 12.46 -4.88 -1.82
C VAL A 127 11.86 -4.65 -0.43
N VAL A 128 11.75 -3.39 -0.06
CA VAL A 128 11.11 -2.92 1.17
C VAL A 128 9.67 -2.57 0.84
N LEU A 129 8.71 -3.29 1.38
CA LEU A 129 7.28 -3.08 1.17
C LEU A 129 6.80 -2.16 2.29
N ILE A 130 6.35 -0.95 1.95
CA ILE A 130 5.99 0.10 2.91
C ILE A 130 4.49 0.33 2.84
N PHE A 131 3.77 -0.06 3.89
CA PHE A 131 2.36 0.25 4.07
C PHE A 131 2.26 1.43 5.04
N GLN A 132 2.06 2.61 4.48
CA GLN A 132 2.14 3.88 5.18
C GLN A 132 0.78 4.27 5.77
N PRO A 133 0.72 4.70 7.04
CA PRO A 133 -0.49 5.29 7.63
C PRO A 133 -0.64 6.76 7.27
N ALA A 134 -1.83 7.33 7.53
CA ALA A 134 -2.12 8.77 7.65
C ALA A 134 -1.53 9.62 6.52
N GLU A 135 -1.83 9.27 5.26
CA GLU A 135 -1.42 10.06 4.10
C GLU A 135 -2.26 11.35 4.02
N GLU A 136 -3.59 11.23 4.18
CA GLU A 136 -4.57 12.31 4.03
C GLU A 136 -4.48 13.36 5.14
N SER A 137 -4.03 12.96 6.31
CA SER A 137 -3.89 13.84 7.47
C SER A 137 -2.87 13.31 8.47
N GLY A 138 -2.15 14.20 9.13
CA GLY A 138 -1.22 13.83 10.19
C GLY A 138 0.21 13.50 9.75
N GLY A 139 0.48 13.35 8.44
CA GLY A 139 1.83 13.18 7.90
C GLY A 139 2.49 11.86 8.29
N GLY A 140 1.79 10.74 8.09
CA GLY A 140 2.27 9.40 8.48
C GLY A 140 3.64 9.03 7.89
N ALA A 141 3.96 9.48 6.67
CA ALA A 141 5.31 9.30 6.12
C ALA A 141 6.38 9.97 6.98
N ARG A 142 6.12 11.20 7.46
CA ARG A 142 7.03 11.93 8.35
C ARG A 142 7.21 11.18 9.67
N GLU A 143 6.15 10.65 10.23
CA GLU A 143 6.22 9.88 11.48
C GLU A 143 6.98 8.56 11.28
N MET A 144 6.79 7.84 10.17
CA MET A 144 7.59 6.65 9.83
C MET A 144 9.08 7.00 9.69
N LEU A 145 9.43 8.14 9.09
CA LEU A 145 10.81 8.62 8.99
C LEU A 145 11.39 8.94 10.38
N ARG A 146 10.63 9.60 11.26
CA ARG A 146 11.04 9.87 12.65
C ARG A 146 11.30 8.60 13.45
N ASP A 147 10.53 7.55 13.19
CA ASP A 147 10.72 6.24 13.80
C ASP A 147 11.88 5.44 13.20
N GLY A 148 12.62 6.02 12.26
CA GLY A 148 13.83 5.46 11.68
C GLY A 148 13.58 4.53 10.49
N LEU A 149 12.60 4.81 9.64
CA LEU A 149 12.32 3.98 8.46
C LEU A 149 13.55 3.80 7.57
N LEU A 150 14.26 4.88 7.23
CA LEU A 150 15.41 4.81 6.32
C LEU A 150 16.68 4.30 7.01
N GLU A 151 16.81 4.49 8.30
CA GLU A 151 17.92 3.96 9.11
C GLU A 151 17.81 2.45 9.31
N LYS A 152 16.58 1.96 9.55
CA LYS A 152 16.31 0.53 9.74
C LYS A 152 16.26 -0.23 8.42
N PHE A 153 15.79 0.42 7.37
CA PHE A 153 15.60 -0.17 6.04
C PHE A 153 16.19 0.74 4.96
N PRO A 154 17.52 0.85 4.85
CA PRO A 154 18.16 1.71 3.87
C PRO A 154 17.79 1.30 2.45
N MET A 155 17.41 2.27 1.63
CA MET A 155 17.01 2.07 0.23
C MET A 155 17.42 3.25 -0.64
N GLN A 156 17.69 3.02 -1.93
CA GLN A 156 18.16 4.04 -2.86
C GLN A 156 17.02 4.82 -3.51
N ALA A 157 15.82 4.22 -3.59
CA ALA A 157 14.64 4.86 -4.16
C ALA A 157 13.38 4.27 -3.55
N VAL A 158 12.30 5.07 -3.54
CA VAL A 158 10.96 4.63 -3.16
C VAL A 158 10.02 4.92 -4.34
N PHE A 159 9.19 3.93 -4.66
CA PHE A 159 8.19 4.03 -5.71
C PHE A 159 6.80 3.90 -5.08
N GLY A 160 5.90 4.78 -5.46
CA GLY A 160 4.48 4.72 -5.14
C GLY A 160 3.65 4.85 -6.40
N MET A 161 2.46 4.31 -6.37
CA MET A 161 1.49 4.38 -7.45
C MET A 161 0.17 4.89 -6.91
N HIS A 162 -0.48 5.82 -7.62
CA HIS A 162 -1.80 6.31 -7.25
C HIS A 162 -2.80 5.96 -8.37
N ASN A 163 -3.99 5.48 -8.01
CA ASN A 163 -5.10 5.37 -8.95
C ASN A 163 -5.51 6.76 -9.43
N TRP A 164 -5.87 6.87 -10.71
CA TRP A 164 -6.25 8.16 -11.29
C TRP A 164 -7.55 8.05 -12.07
N PRO A 165 -8.64 8.67 -11.61
CA PRO A 165 -9.89 8.71 -12.37
C PRO A 165 -9.70 9.36 -13.74
N GLY A 166 -10.32 8.80 -14.77
CA GLY A 166 -10.25 9.32 -16.13
C GLY A 166 -9.13 8.75 -17.00
N LEU A 167 -8.14 8.06 -16.44
CA LEU A 167 -7.21 7.27 -17.25
C LEU A 167 -7.88 5.96 -17.70
N PRO A 168 -7.69 5.53 -18.95
CA PRO A 168 -8.18 4.23 -19.39
C PRO A 168 -7.61 3.09 -18.56
N VAL A 169 -8.41 2.07 -18.26
CA VAL A 169 -7.97 0.88 -17.52
C VAL A 169 -6.76 0.25 -18.22
N GLY A 170 -5.72 -0.07 -17.45
CA GLY A 170 -4.46 -0.63 -17.96
C GLY A 170 -3.47 0.40 -18.51
N SER A 171 -3.78 1.69 -18.38
CA SER A 171 -2.86 2.78 -18.71
C SER A 171 -2.07 3.24 -17.50
N PHE A 172 -0.85 3.75 -17.74
CA PHE A 172 0.01 4.39 -16.74
C PHE A 172 0.42 5.77 -17.21
N ALA A 173 0.54 6.70 -16.30
CA ALA A 173 1.18 7.98 -16.52
C ALA A 173 2.40 8.09 -15.60
N ALA A 174 3.55 8.44 -16.17
CA ALA A 174 4.77 8.74 -15.44
C ALA A 174 5.47 9.88 -16.17
N SER A 175 5.31 11.09 -15.67
CA SER A 175 5.90 12.30 -16.27
C SER A 175 7.05 12.80 -15.41
N PRO A 176 8.18 13.23 -15.98
CA PRO A 176 9.22 13.90 -15.22
C PRO A 176 8.72 15.26 -14.72
N GLY A 177 9.09 15.62 -13.49
CA GLY A 177 8.74 16.89 -12.89
C GLY A 177 7.52 16.83 -11.96
N PRO A 178 6.98 17.99 -11.55
CA PRO A 178 5.83 18.06 -10.65
C PRO A 178 4.58 17.44 -11.28
N VAL A 179 3.89 16.60 -10.51
CA VAL A 179 2.62 15.96 -10.91
C VAL A 179 1.45 16.61 -10.18
N MET A 180 1.64 16.97 -8.91
CA MET A 180 0.63 17.59 -8.04
C MET A 180 1.12 18.94 -7.51
N ALA A 181 0.17 19.80 -7.14
CA ALA A 181 0.50 21.05 -6.44
C ALA A 181 0.97 20.75 -5.00
N SER A 182 1.76 21.68 -4.42
CA SER A 182 2.06 21.62 -2.99
C SER A 182 0.82 22.02 -2.19
N SER A 183 0.59 21.33 -1.08
CA SER A 183 -0.40 21.72 -0.06
C SER A 183 0.36 22.23 1.16
N ASN A 184 -0.12 23.33 1.75
CA ASN A 184 0.37 23.88 3.02
C ASN A 184 -0.85 24.07 3.92
N GLU A 185 -0.85 23.44 5.07
CA GLU A 185 -1.84 23.57 6.13
C GLU A 185 -1.24 24.26 7.35
#